data_93da3d29f83b29afb4be5b33ad3578d5
#
_entry.id   93da3d29f83b29afb4be5b33ad3578d5
#
_cell.length_a   1.000
_cell.length_b   1.000
_cell.length_c   1.000
_cell.angle_alpha   90.00
_cell.angle_beta   90.00
_cell.angle_gamma   90.00
#
_symmetry.space_group_name_H-M   'P 1'
#
loop_
_entity.id
_entity.type
_entity.pdbx_description
1 polymer ?
#
loop_
_entity_poly.entity_id
_entity_poly.type
_entity_poly.pdbx_seq_one_letter_code
_entity_poly.pdbx_strand_id
1 'polypeptide(L)'
;MPSSDLSLGGGWIDSHCHLNDMSKAAERVSQAQQSDIGYFIIPGTAPQQWPEVIAWQSAHCAIALGTHPWFVDPGQDQAALLVAALEQNLVVAVGEIGLDFYSSQSQPRPDKALQQQLFEAQLQIATEHRLPVIIHSVKAHQQVIATLRRLDIHAGVIHAFVGSVELARQYIDLGFHLGVGPLILKSPKTRSALAQIPLGHLLLETDAPFSSSGPMANRTNPLLDLLAVADCLAELKQLERAQVQTGTRRNSQSLFCLALS
;
A
#
# COMPACT_ATOMS: atom_id res chain seq x y z
N MET A 1 11.91 -29.19 -23.29
CA MET A 1 12.05 -28.82 -21.87
C MET A 1 12.26 -27.31 -21.82
N PRO A 2 11.31 -26.47 -21.50
CA PRO A 2 11.59 -25.06 -21.24
C PRO A 2 12.22 -24.95 -19.86
N SER A 3 13.41 -24.36 -19.79
CA SER A 3 14.18 -24.08 -18.61
C SER A 3 13.39 -23.12 -17.69
N SER A 4 13.06 -23.59 -16.51
CA SER A 4 12.47 -22.82 -15.42
C SER A 4 13.57 -22.04 -14.67
N ASP A 5 14.22 -21.11 -15.34
CA ASP A 5 14.94 -20.04 -14.68
C ASP A 5 13.98 -18.86 -14.47
N LEU A 6 13.12 -18.98 -13.47
CA LEU A 6 12.51 -17.81 -12.83
C LEU A 6 13.62 -17.14 -12.03
N SER A 7 14.41 -16.29 -12.69
CA SER A 7 15.31 -15.39 -12.01
C SER A 7 14.48 -14.53 -11.05
N LEU A 8 14.74 -14.62 -9.75
CA LEU A 8 14.14 -13.79 -8.69
C LEU A 8 14.42 -12.27 -8.86
N GLY A 9 14.89 -11.86 -10.03
CA GLY A 9 15.62 -10.62 -10.27
C GLY A 9 14.92 -9.51 -11.02
N GLY A 10 13.65 -9.54 -11.46
CA GLY A 10 13.28 -8.54 -12.45
C GLY A 10 11.85 -8.00 -12.51
N GLY A 11 10.87 -8.60 -11.90
CA GLY A 11 9.45 -8.27 -12.09
C GLY A 11 8.95 -7.00 -11.39
N TRP A 12 7.71 -6.61 -11.69
CA TRP A 12 7.00 -5.56 -10.98
C TRP A 12 6.75 -5.93 -9.51
N ILE A 13 6.67 -4.92 -8.66
CA ILE A 13 6.22 -5.06 -7.27
C ILE A 13 4.84 -4.41 -7.14
N ASP A 14 3.86 -5.17 -6.67
CA ASP A 14 2.60 -4.63 -6.18
C ASP A 14 2.79 -4.27 -4.69
N SER A 15 2.90 -2.99 -4.40
CA SER A 15 3.22 -2.51 -3.06
C SER A 15 2.03 -2.48 -2.09
N HIS A 16 0.83 -2.85 -2.55
CA HIS A 16 -0.37 -2.91 -1.73
C HIS A 16 -1.48 -3.73 -2.40
N CYS A 17 -1.72 -4.93 -1.88
CA CYS A 17 -2.86 -5.76 -2.29
C CYS A 17 -3.32 -6.67 -1.15
N HIS A 18 -4.61 -7.03 -1.11
CA HIS A 18 -5.23 -7.84 -0.07
C HIS A 18 -5.53 -9.24 -0.58
N LEU A 19 -4.49 -10.08 -0.68
CA LEU A 19 -4.62 -11.46 -1.17
C LEU A 19 -5.48 -12.33 -0.27
N ASN A 20 -5.53 -12.03 1.03
CA ASN A 20 -6.39 -12.69 2.02
C ASN A 20 -7.89 -12.49 1.73
N ASP A 21 -8.26 -11.34 1.13
CA ASP A 21 -9.66 -11.02 0.78
C ASP A 21 -10.02 -11.41 -0.67
N MET A 22 -9.08 -12.06 -1.37
CA MET A 22 -9.24 -12.35 -2.79
C MET A 22 -9.64 -13.82 -3.02
N SER A 23 -10.78 -14.06 -3.67
CA SER A 23 -11.13 -15.39 -4.12
C SER A 23 -10.09 -15.94 -5.10
N LYS A 24 -9.74 -17.24 -5.02
CA LYS A 24 -8.75 -17.89 -5.89
C LYS A 24 -7.39 -17.15 -5.92
N ALA A 25 -6.97 -16.58 -4.80
CA ALA A 25 -5.77 -15.74 -4.73
C ALA A 25 -4.52 -16.44 -5.26
N ALA A 26 -4.27 -17.69 -4.91
CA ALA A 26 -3.09 -18.45 -5.37
C ALA A 26 -3.05 -18.60 -6.92
N GLU A 27 -4.20 -18.85 -7.56
CA GLU A 27 -4.30 -18.93 -9.02
C GLU A 27 -4.00 -17.54 -9.64
N ARG A 28 -4.55 -16.48 -9.06
CA ARG A 28 -4.36 -15.11 -9.54
C ARG A 28 -2.94 -14.61 -9.36
N VAL A 29 -2.29 -14.95 -8.26
CA VAL A 29 -0.85 -14.69 -8.04
C VAL A 29 -0.02 -15.40 -9.09
N SER A 30 -0.28 -16.69 -9.37
CA SER A 30 0.43 -17.42 -10.43
C SER A 30 0.28 -16.77 -11.80
N GLN A 31 -0.92 -16.31 -12.17
CA GLN A 31 -1.17 -15.57 -13.41
C GLN A 31 -0.44 -14.21 -13.43
N ALA A 32 -0.42 -13.50 -12.31
CA ALA A 32 0.29 -12.24 -12.18
C ALA A 32 1.80 -12.42 -12.34
N GLN A 33 2.38 -13.48 -11.76
CA GLN A 33 3.79 -13.83 -11.91
C GLN A 33 4.14 -14.17 -13.36
N GLN A 34 3.28 -14.87 -14.08
CA GLN A 34 3.44 -15.12 -15.52
C GLN A 34 3.41 -13.82 -16.36
N SER A 35 2.86 -12.76 -15.80
CA SER A 35 2.78 -11.42 -16.40
C SER A 35 3.84 -10.45 -15.82
N ASP A 36 4.93 -10.98 -15.28
CA ASP A 36 6.06 -10.23 -14.72
C ASP A 36 5.73 -9.40 -13.46
N ILE A 37 4.67 -9.72 -12.71
CA ILE A 37 4.42 -9.17 -11.38
C ILE A 37 4.97 -10.16 -10.37
N GLY A 38 6.22 -9.95 -9.94
CA GLY A 38 6.99 -10.95 -9.22
C GLY A 38 6.91 -10.88 -7.70
N TYR A 39 6.42 -9.75 -7.13
CA TYR A 39 6.41 -9.54 -5.69
C TYR A 39 5.20 -8.75 -5.21
N PHE A 40 4.70 -9.08 -4.01
CA PHE A 40 3.49 -8.52 -3.44
C PHE A 40 3.71 -8.10 -1.98
N ILE A 41 3.18 -6.95 -1.59
CA ILE A 41 3.11 -6.52 -0.19
C ILE A 41 1.65 -6.58 0.24
N ILE A 42 1.40 -7.33 1.30
CA ILE A 42 0.06 -7.66 1.78
C ILE A 42 -0.13 -7.03 3.17
N PRO A 43 -0.82 -5.88 3.27
CA PRO A 43 -1.13 -5.28 4.55
C PRO A 43 -2.34 -5.94 5.21
N GLY A 44 -2.24 -6.18 6.51
CA GLY A 44 -3.36 -6.56 7.35
C GLY A 44 -4.19 -5.35 7.74
N THR A 45 -5.50 -5.53 7.84
CA THR A 45 -6.44 -4.43 8.14
C THR A 45 -7.11 -4.54 9.51
N ALA A 46 -7.07 -5.74 10.13
CA ALA A 46 -7.64 -5.97 11.46
C ALA A 46 -6.96 -7.16 12.15
N PRO A 47 -6.85 -7.16 13.48
CA PRO A 47 -6.22 -8.26 14.23
C PRO A 47 -6.79 -9.64 13.90
N GLN A 48 -8.09 -9.74 13.62
CA GLN A 48 -8.77 -10.97 13.27
C GLN A 48 -8.32 -11.55 11.92
N GLN A 49 -7.84 -10.71 11.01
CA GLN A 49 -7.37 -11.10 9.67
C GLN A 49 -5.86 -11.40 9.62
N TRP A 50 -5.08 -10.96 10.61
CA TRP A 50 -3.63 -11.12 10.57
C TRP A 50 -3.15 -12.57 10.39
N PRO A 51 -3.78 -13.61 10.97
CA PRO A 51 -3.35 -14.98 10.71
C PRO A 51 -3.40 -15.37 9.22
N GLU A 52 -4.41 -14.90 8.49
CA GLU A 52 -4.56 -15.15 7.05
C GLU A 52 -3.53 -14.36 6.24
N VAL A 53 -3.23 -13.12 6.63
CA VAL A 53 -2.18 -12.30 6.03
C VAL A 53 -0.81 -12.92 6.25
N ILE A 54 -0.50 -13.37 7.47
CA ILE A 54 0.76 -14.02 7.84
C ILE A 54 0.98 -15.29 7.02
N ALA A 55 -0.06 -16.04 6.72
CA ALA A 55 0.03 -17.26 5.91
C ALA A 55 0.50 -17.01 4.47
N TRP A 56 0.45 -15.77 3.97
CA TRP A 56 0.98 -15.40 2.66
C TRP A 56 2.48 -15.14 2.61
N GLN A 57 3.13 -15.01 3.77
CA GLN A 57 4.57 -14.72 3.80
C GLN A 57 5.38 -15.78 3.06
N SER A 58 6.16 -15.37 2.08
CA SER A 58 6.92 -16.27 1.21
C SER A 58 8.09 -15.53 0.52
N ALA A 59 8.80 -16.23 -0.37
CA ALA A 59 9.83 -15.61 -1.20
C ALA A 59 9.30 -14.52 -2.16
N HIS A 60 7.99 -14.51 -2.43
CA HIS A 60 7.32 -13.58 -3.35
C HIS A 60 6.35 -12.63 -2.67
N CYS A 61 6.15 -12.76 -1.37
CA CYS A 61 5.19 -11.96 -0.60
C CYS A 61 5.80 -11.52 0.72
N ALA A 62 5.77 -10.22 0.96
CA ALA A 62 6.00 -9.64 2.29
C ALA A 62 4.67 -9.20 2.90
N ILE A 63 4.64 -9.11 4.21
CA ILE A 63 3.45 -8.72 4.95
C ILE A 63 3.70 -7.45 5.77
N ALA A 64 2.64 -6.68 5.97
CA ALA A 64 2.56 -5.63 6.96
C ALA A 64 1.38 -5.89 7.89
N LEU A 65 1.47 -5.49 9.15
CA LEU A 65 0.40 -5.65 10.12
C LEU A 65 -0.01 -4.29 10.68
N GLY A 66 -1.32 -4.07 10.77
CA GLY A 66 -1.90 -2.84 11.28
C GLY A 66 -3.41 -2.96 11.42
N THR A 67 -4.03 -1.95 12.01
CA THR A 67 -5.49 -1.83 12.10
C THR A 67 -5.94 -0.62 11.30
N HIS A 68 -6.66 -0.90 10.22
CA HIS A 68 -7.27 0.08 9.35
C HIS A 68 -8.37 0.88 10.09
N PRO A 69 -8.57 2.16 9.81
CA PRO A 69 -9.55 3.00 10.51
C PRO A 69 -11.00 2.46 10.50
N TRP A 70 -11.35 1.57 9.58
CA TRP A 70 -12.68 0.94 9.56
C TRP A 70 -12.88 -0.09 10.66
N PHE A 71 -11.81 -0.66 11.19
CA PHE A 71 -11.80 -1.77 12.13
C PHE A 71 -11.34 -1.37 13.53
N VAL A 72 -11.35 -0.05 13.83
CA VAL A 72 -11.08 0.44 15.18
C VAL A 72 -12.17 -0.06 16.13
N ASP A 73 -11.76 -0.80 17.15
CA ASP A 73 -12.64 -1.39 18.16
C ASP A 73 -12.22 -0.93 19.57
N PRO A 74 -13.00 -0.05 20.22
CA PRO A 74 -12.69 0.43 21.57
C PRO A 74 -12.79 -0.66 22.64
N GLY A 75 -13.36 -1.82 22.31
CA GLY A 75 -13.43 -2.99 23.21
C GLY A 75 -12.17 -3.84 23.21
N GLN A 76 -11.16 -3.52 22.38
CA GLN A 76 -9.91 -4.26 22.27
C GLN A 76 -8.70 -3.34 22.41
N ASP A 77 -7.67 -3.80 23.07
CA ASP A 77 -6.35 -3.15 23.04
C ASP A 77 -5.59 -3.56 21.77
N GLN A 78 -6.01 -2.96 20.63
CA GLN A 78 -5.45 -3.25 19.33
C GLN A 78 -3.98 -2.84 19.19
N ALA A 79 -3.52 -1.88 20.00
CA ALA A 79 -2.11 -1.50 20.07
C ALA A 79 -1.26 -2.60 20.71
N ALA A 80 -1.68 -3.14 21.85
CA ALA A 80 -0.99 -4.26 22.49
C ALA A 80 -0.99 -5.52 21.62
N LEU A 81 -2.10 -5.80 20.92
CA LEU A 81 -2.18 -6.90 19.97
C LEU A 81 -1.17 -6.73 18.82
N LEU A 82 -0.99 -5.49 18.31
CA LEU A 82 -0.01 -5.21 17.26
C LEU A 82 1.41 -5.46 17.74
N VAL A 83 1.79 -4.95 18.92
CA VAL A 83 3.12 -5.21 19.51
C VAL A 83 3.40 -6.70 19.60
N ALA A 84 2.48 -7.47 20.17
CA ALA A 84 2.64 -8.93 20.31
C ALA A 84 2.78 -9.64 18.95
N ALA A 85 2.07 -9.16 17.91
CA ALA A 85 2.16 -9.73 16.57
C ALA A 85 3.49 -9.39 15.89
N LEU A 86 4.03 -8.16 16.08
CA LEU A 86 5.31 -7.74 15.53
C LEU A 86 6.50 -8.50 16.17
N GLU A 87 6.40 -8.86 17.45
CA GLU A 87 7.42 -9.66 18.13
C GLU A 87 7.51 -11.11 17.60
N GLN A 88 6.44 -11.62 17.01
CA GLN A 88 6.35 -13.02 16.57
C GLN A 88 6.51 -13.21 15.07
N ASN A 89 6.44 -12.13 14.28
CA ASN A 89 6.41 -12.21 12.83
C ASN A 89 7.39 -11.24 12.18
N LEU A 90 7.99 -11.65 11.08
CA LEU A 90 8.77 -10.75 10.23
C LEU A 90 7.83 -9.94 9.35
N VAL A 91 7.74 -8.65 9.59
CA VAL A 91 6.95 -7.72 8.80
C VAL A 91 7.84 -6.66 8.15
N VAL A 92 7.41 -6.11 7.03
CA VAL A 92 8.17 -5.06 6.31
C VAL A 92 7.66 -3.66 6.62
N ALA A 93 6.50 -3.53 7.26
CA ALA A 93 5.89 -2.25 7.63
C ALA A 93 4.84 -2.43 8.73
N VAL A 94 4.47 -1.35 9.40
CA VAL A 94 3.20 -1.25 10.12
C VAL A 94 2.15 -0.70 9.16
N GLY A 95 1.09 -1.47 8.91
CA GLY A 95 0.05 -1.12 7.93
C GLY A 95 -0.92 -2.29 7.64
N GLU A 96 -2.10 -1.97 7.17
CA GLU A 96 -2.58 -0.66 6.81
C GLU A 96 -3.14 0.08 8.04
N ILE A 97 -2.69 1.32 8.25
CA ILE A 97 -3.14 2.18 9.35
C ILE A 97 -3.62 3.53 8.79
N GLY A 98 -4.21 4.40 9.59
CA GLY A 98 -4.55 5.73 9.10
C GLY A 98 -5.89 6.26 9.55
N LEU A 99 -6.46 7.16 8.72
CA LEU A 99 -7.70 7.88 9.01
C LEU A 99 -8.66 7.86 7.81
N ASP A 100 -9.91 7.53 8.06
CA ASP A 100 -11.01 7.63 7.08
C ASP A 100 -12.16 8.44 7.67
N PHE A 101 -12.28 9.70 7.25
CA PHE A 101 -13.34 10.61 7.67
C PHE A 101 -14.51 10.68 6.70
N TYR A 102 -14.53 9.78 5.70
CA TYR A 102 -15.71 9.60 4.89
C TYR A 102 -16.76 8.83 5.70
N SER A 103 -17.96 9.38 5.79
CA SER A 103 -19.06 8.71 6.45
C SER A 103 -20.33 8.87 5.61
N SER A 104 -21.08 7.80 5.48
CA SER A 104 -22.43 7.80 4.92
C SER A 104 -23.33 6.94 5.81
N GLN A 105 -24.66 7.08 5.66
CA GLN A 105 -25.60 6.25 6.43
C GLN A 105 -25.46 4.75 6.14
N SER A 106 -25.03 4.39 4.92
CA SER A 106 -24.82 3.00 4.51
C SER A 106 -23.45 2.45 4.92
N GLN A 107 -22.50 3.31 5.28
CA GLN A 107 -21.15 2.92 5.67
C GLN A 107 -20.67 3.81 6.82
N PRO A 108 -21.19 3.60 8.05
CA PRO A 108 -20.70 4.33 9.21
C PRO A 108 -19.23 3.99 9.48
N ARG A 109 -18.47 4.99 9.90
CA ARG A 109 -17.08 4.81 10.35
C ARG A 109 -17.00 4.88 11.86
N PRO A 110 -16.00 4.24 12.48
CA PRO A 110 -15.65 4.49 13.86
C PRO A 110 -15.44 5.99 14.15
N ASP A 111 -15.64 6.38 15.40
CA ASP A 111 -15.46 7.78 15.81
C ASP A 111 -14.07 8.30 15.44
N LYS A 112 -14.01 9.56 14.99
CA LYS A 112 -12.75 10.19 14.53
C LYS A 112 -11.69 10.28 15.61
N ALA A 113 -12.09 10.49 16.87
CA ALA A 113 -11.14 10.54 17.97
C ALA A 113 -10.54 9.16 18.26
N LEU A 114 -11.35 8.10 18.17
CA LEU A 114 -10.87 6.72 18.31
C LEU A 114 -9.92 6.34 17.15
N GLN A 115 -10.28 6.70 15.91
CA GLN A 115 -9.36 6.51 14.77
C GLN A 115 -8.04 7.23 15.00
N GLN A 116 -8.07 8.49 15.43
CA GLN A 116 -6.88 9.30 15.70
C GLN A 116 -6.02 8.69 16.81
N GLN A 117 -6.63 8.26 17.91
CA GLN A 117 -5.92 7.64 19.03
C GLN A 117 -5.20 6.37 18.62
N LEU A 118 -5.87 5.48 17.91
CA LEU A 118 -5.23 4.23 17.44
C LEU A 118 -4.18 4.49 16.38
N PHE A 119 -4.42 5.42 15.45
CA PHE A 119 -3.43 5.82 14.44
C PHE A 119 -2.13 6.31 15.09
N GLU A 120 -2.22 7.18 16.09
CA GLU A 120 -1.06 7.69 16.83
C GLU A 120 -0.32 6.57 17.57
N ALA A 121 -1.04 5.68 18.23
CA ALA A 121 -0.42 4.53 18.91
C ALA A 121 0.33 3.63 17.91
N GLN A 122 -0.25 3.34 16.76
CA GLN A 122 0.39 2.50 15.73
C GLN A 122 1.62 3.19 15.10
N LEU A 123 1.61 4.52 14.93
CA LEU A 123 2.79 5.28 14.48
C LEU A 123 3.93 5.21 15.49
N GLN A 124 3.64 5.29 16.79
CA GLN A 124 4.65 5.15 17.85
C GLN A 124 5.24 3.73 17.85
N ILE A 125 4.40 2.71 17.76
CA ILE A 125 4.84 1.31 17.64
C ILE A 125 5.75 1.12 16.42
N ALA A 126 5.38 1.69 15.25
CA ALA A 126 6.21 1.62 14.05
C ALA A 126 7.60 2.23 14.28
N THR A 127 7.65 3.38 14.98
CA THR A 127 8.92 4.04 15.33
C THR A 127 9.78 3.19 16.25
N GLU A 128 9.21 2.61 17.31
CA GLU A 128 9.90 1.75 18.25
C GLU A 128 10.49 0.51 17.57
N HIS A 129 9.75 -0.06 16.60
CA HIS A 129 10.21 -1.21 15.81
C HIS A 129 11.05 -0.83 14.58
N ARG A 130 11.27 0.47 14.30
CA ARG A 130 12.02 0.99 13.14
C ARG A 130 11.42 0.52 11.80
N LEU A 131 10.12 0.43 11.73
CA LEU A 131 9.39 0.01 10.53
C LEU A 131 8.78 1.23 9.81
N PRO A 132 8.78 1.23 8.47
CA PRO A 132 7.99 2.19 7.71
C PRO A 132 6.50 1.94 7.91
N VAL A 133 5.66 2.91 7.50
CA VAL A 133 4.21 2.78 7.64
C VAL A 133 3.50 2.81 6.29
N ILE A 134 2.40 2.05 6.16
CA ILE A 134 1.48 2.09 5.02
C ILE A 134 0.21 2.79 5.49
N ILE A 135 -0.08 3.97 4.93
CA ILE A 135 -1.11 4.87 5.45
C ILE A 135 -2.28 5.01 4.48
N HIS A 136 -3.46 4.70 5.00
CA HIS A 136 -4.76 5.05 4.43
C HIS A 136 -5.15 6.47 4.81
N SER A 137 -5.60 7.28 3.85
CA SER A 137 -6.03 8.65 4.12
C SER A 137 -7.20 9.07 3.23
N VAL A 138 -8.41 9.05 3.77
CA VAL A 138 -9.62 9.48 3.07
C VAL A 138 -10.28 10.63 3.80
N LYS A 139 -10.38 11.81 3.14
CA LYS A 139 -10.89 13.07 3.72
C LYS A 139 -10.19 13.48 5.02
N ALA A 140 -8.95 13.03 5.25
CA ALA A 140 -8.21 13.20 6.49
C ALA A 140 -6.76 13.66 6.28
N HIS A 141 -6.33 14.01 5.07
CA HIS A 141 -4.94 14.33 4.75
C HIS A 141 -4.30 15.37 5.68
N GLN A 142 -5.04 16.43 6.05
CA GLN A 142 -4.48 17.47 6.92
C GLN A 142 -4.21 16.95 8.33
N GLN A 143 -5.09 16.08 8.86
CA GLN A 143 -4.90 15.44 10.15
C GLN A 143 -3.73 14.45 10.11
N VAL A 144 -3.64 13.65 9.05
CA VAL A 144 -2.51 12.73 8.83
C VAL A 144 -1.21 13.52 8.82
N ILE A 145 -1.07 14.55 7.99
CA ILE A 145 0.14 15.37 7.88
C ILE A 145 0.49 16.04 9.23
N ALA A 146 -0.51 16.59 9.92
CA ALA A 146 -0.30 17.22 11.23
C ALA A 146 0.21 16.21 12.27
N THR A 147 -0.33 14.99 12.25
CA THR A 147 0.08 13.91 13.15
C THR A 147 1.50 13.44 12.84
N LEU A 148 1.81 13.20 11.55
CA LEU A 148 3.16 12.80 11.11
C LEU A 148 4.22 13.82 11.51
N ARG A 149 3.95 15.12 11.33
CA ARG A 149 4.86 16.20 11.76
C ARG A 149 5.04 16.23 13.27
N ARG A 150 3.96 16.12 14.03
CA ARG A 150 4.00 16.18 15.48
C ARG A 150 4.75 15.01 16.11
N LEU A 151 4.65 13.81 15.51
CA LEU A 151 5.30 12.59 15.97
C LEU A 151 6.66 12.32 15.32
N ASP A 152 7.11 13.23 14.42
CA ASP A 152 8.41 13.13 13.72
C ASP A 152 8.56 11.83 12.89
N ILE A 153 7.51 11.46 12.15
CA ILE A 153 7.45 10.24 11.33
C ILE A 153 7.87 10.57 9.90
N HIS A 154 8.90 9.88 9.38
CA HIS A 154 9.54 10.21 8.11
C HIS A 154 9.68 9.03 7.12
N ALA A 155 9.16 7.86 7.43
CA ALA A 155 9.29 6.69 6.56
C ALA A 155 7.94 6.02 6.33
N GLY A 156 7.48 5.98 5.09
CA GLY A 156 6.22 5.31 4.75
C GLY A 156 5.72 5.62 3.35
N VAL A 157 4.52 5.14 3.08
CA VAL A 157 3.77 5.37 1.85
C VAL A 157 2.35 5.79 2.17
N ILE A 158 1.84 6.79 1.46
CA ILE A 158 0.42 7.09 1.41
C ILE A 158 -0.17 6.24 0.29
N HIS A 159 -0.83 5.15 0.67
CA HIS A 159 -1.43 4.24 -0.28
C HIS A 159 -2.61 4.90 -1.02
N ALA A 160 -2.92 4.44 -2.24
CA ALA A 160 -4.01 4.93 -3.09
C ALA A 160 -4.08 6.47 -3.18
N PHE A 161 -2.92 7.13 -3.35
CA PHE A 161 -2.86 8.59 -3.30
C PHE A 161 -3.79 9.26 -4.31
N VAL A 162 -4.67 10.13 -3.80
CA VAL A 162 -5.54 11.00 -4.59
C VAL A 162 -5.45 12.43 -4.06
N GLY A 163 -4.89 13.34 -4.87
CA GLY A 163 -4.74 14.70 -4.39
C GLY A 163 -4.19 15.67 -5.42
N SER A 164 -3.90 16.87 -4.96
CA SER A 164 -3.19 17.90 -5.73
C SER A 164 -1.66 17.72 -5.61
N VAL A 165 -0.93 18.42 -6.46
CA VAL A 165 0.55 18.44 -6.40
C VAL A 165 1.06 19.03 -5.09
N GLU A 166 0.37 20.03 -4.55
CA GLU A 166 0.72 20.66 -3.27
C GLU A 166 0.57 19.69 -2.11
N LEU A 167 -0.48 18.86 -2.14
CA LEU A 167 -0.68 17.80 -1.16
C LEU A 167 0.39 16.72 -1.28
N ALA A 168 0.69 16.30 -2.51
CA ALA A 168 1.75 15.33 -2.79
C ALA A 168 3.10 15.82 -2.24
N ARG A 169 3.46 17.07 -2.50
CA ARG A 169 4.71 17.68 -2.00
C ARG A 169 4.78 17.68 -0.48
N GLN A 170 3.69 17.99 0.22
CA GLN A 170 3.68 17.96 1.69
C GLN A 170 4.04 16.58 2.26
N TYR A 171 3.62 15.49 1.64
CA TYR A 171 4.01 14.15 2.04
C TYR A 171 5.47 13.83 1.66
N ILE A 172 5.90 14.24 0.48
CA ILE A 172 7.28 14.05 0.02
C ILE A 172 8.27 14.80 0.91
N ASP A 173 7.95 16.03 1.31
CA ASP A 173 8.76 16.85 2.22
C ASP A 173 8.88 16.21 3.62
N LEU A 174 7.96 15.32 4.00
CA LEU A 174 8.03 14.50 5.19
C LEU A 174 8.78 13.17 4.97
N GLY A 175 9.28 12.89 3.75
CA GLY A 175 9.98 11.65 3.44
C GLY A 175 9.10 10.50 2.96
N PHE A 176 7.80 10.75 2.70
CA PHE A 176 6.87 9.72 2.28
C PHE A 176 6.86 9.47 0.77
N HIS A 177 6.63 8.22 0.41
CA HIS A 177 6.27 7.83 -0.94
C HIS A 177 4.75 7.93 -1.16
N LEU A 178 4.35 7.90 -2.43
CA LEU A 178 2.94 7.90 -2.84
C LEU A 178 2.63 6.61 -3.61
N GLY A 179 1.61 5.88 -3.16
CA GLY A 179 1.07 4.72 -3.84
C GLY A 179 0.24 5.14 -5.04
N VAL A 180 0.58 4.61 -6.20
CA VAL A 180 -0.06 4.88 -7.48
C VAL A 180 -0.85 3.64 -7.88
N GLY A 181 -2.14 3.68 -7.65
CA GLY A 181 -3.08 2.61 -7.95
C GLY A 181 -4.03 2.94 -9.12
N PRO A 182 -5.03 2.08 -9.40
CA PRO A 182 -5.95 2.19 -10.52
C PRO A 182 -6.74 3.50 -10.62
N LEU A 183 -6.78 4.30 -9.56
CA LEU A 183 -7.41 5.63 -9.60
C LEU A 183 -6.70 6.61 -10.56
N ILE A 184 -5.41 6.39 -10.89
CA ILE A 184 -4.71 7.17 -11.93
C ILE A 184 -5.42 7.08 -13.28
N LEU A 185 -6.06 5.94 -13.57
CA LEU A 185 -6.76 5.71 -14.84
C LEU A 185 -8.06 6.52 -14.96
N LYS A 186 -8.59 7.04 -13.84
CA LYS A 186 -9.92 7.67 -13.77
C LYS A 186 -9.89 9.13 -13.34
N SER A 187 -8.87 9.56 -12.61
CA SER A 187 -8.80 10.89 -11.99
C SER A 187 -7.86 11.83 -12.74
N PRO A 188 -8.37 12.75 -13.58
CA PRO A 188 -7.53 13.74 -14.27
C PRO A 188 -6.72 14.60 -13.30
N LYS A 189 -7.29 14.93 -12.14
CA LYS A 189 -6.62 15.70 -11.09
C LYS A 189 -5.39 14.94 -10.54
N THR A 190 -5.56 13.65 -10.22
CA THR A 190 -4.48 12.80 -9.73
C THR A 190 -3.40 12.61 -10.80
N ARG A 191 -3.80 12.39 -12.07
CA ARG A 191 -2.85 12.32 -13.20
C ARG A 191 -2.00 13.58 -13.31
N SER A 192 -2.64 14.76 -13.28
CA SER A 192 -1.95 16.05 -13.36
C SER A 192 -0.98 16.27 -12.19
N ALA A 193 -1.34 15.84 -10.98
CA ALA A 193 -0.45 15.90 -9.83
C ALA A 193 0.74 14.95 -10.00
N LEU A 194 0.48 13.68 -10.27
CA LEU A 194 1.51 12.66 -10.41
C LEU A 194 2.47 12.94 -11.57
N ALA A 195 2.02 13.58 -12.67
CA ALA A 195 2.91 14.01 -13.75
C ALA A 195 4.07 14.90 -13.26
N GLN A 196 3.84 15.71 -12.22
CA GLN A 196 4.81 16.66 -11.68
C GLN A 196 5.69 16.09 -10.55
N ILE A 197 5.34 14.92 -9.99
CA ILE A 197 6.08 14.29 -8.89
C ILE A 197 7.21 13.43 -9.46
N PRO A 198 8.46 13.55 -8.97
CA PRO A 198 9.56 12.71 -9.43
C PRO A 198 9.27 11.21 -9.21
N LEU A 199 9.69 10.37 -10.16
CA LEU A 199 9.48 8.92 -10.11
C LEU A 199 10.04 8.29 -8.82
N GLY A 200 11.12 8.85 -8.26
CA GLY A 200 11.74 8.37 -7.02
C GLY A 200 10.86 8.43 -5.77
N HIS A 201 9.68 9.05 -5.84
CA HIS A 201 8.72 9.11 -4.74
C HIS A 201 7.45 8.28 -4.99
N LEU A 202 7.43 7.46 -6.06
CA LEU A 202 6.25 6.72 -6.46
C LEU A 202 6.44 5.22 -6.28
N LEU A 203 5.43 4.54 -5.72
CA LEU A 203 5.27 3.09 -5.71
C LEU A 203 4.09 2.72 -6.60
N LEU A 204 4.08 1.49 -7.13
CA LEU A 204 2.93 0.95 -7.88
C LEU A 204 2.16 -0.03 -7.02
N GLU A 205 0.85 0.01 -7.11
CA GLU A 205 -0.04 -0.87 -6.36
C GLU A 205 -1.34 -1.14 -7.11
N THR A 206 -2.06 -2.18 -6.69
CA THR A 206 -3.41 -2.45 -7.19
C THR A 206 -4.51 -2.13 -6.20
N ASP A 207 -4.25 -2.28 -4.91
CA ASP A 207 -5.27 -2.32 -3.85
C ASP A 207 -6.33 -3.40 -4.16
N ALA A 208 -5.92 -4.46 -4.83
CA ALA A 208 -6.82 -5.55 -5.21
C ALA A 208 -7.24 -6.38 -3.98
N PRO A 209 -8.51 -6.78 -3.88
CA PRO A 209 -9.58 -6.69 -4.88
C PRO A 209 -10.41 -5.40 -4.84
N PHE A 210 -10.13 -4.46 -3.95
CA PHE A 210 -11.04 -3.36 -3.60
C PHE A 210 -11.08 -2.23 -4.63
N SER A 211 -10.02 -1.97 -5.37
CA SER A 211 -9.93 -0.86 -6.33
C SER A 211 -10.45 -1.18 -7.74
N SER A 212 -10.83 -2.42 -8.01
CA SER A 212 -11.31 -2.89 -9.31
C SER A 212 -12.72 -2.38 -9.64
N SER A 213 -12.89 -1.08 -9.83
CA SER A 213 -14.16 -0.44 -10.21
C SER A 213 -14.08 0.24 -11.59
N GLY A 214 -15.21 0.37 -12.29
CA GLY A 214 -15.28 0.99 -13.61
C GLY A 214 -14.79 0.05 -14.74
N PRO A 215 -14.04 0.54 -15.75
CA PRO A 215 -13.60 -0.28 -16.89
C PRO A 215 -12.80 -1.53 -16.51
N MET A 216 -12.27 -1.56 -15.30
CA MET A 216 -11.48 -2.65 -14.73
C MET A 216 -12.34 -3.68 -13.96
N ALA A 217 -13.61 -3.35 -13.65
CA ALA A 217 -14.50 -4.18 -12.82
C ALA A 217 -14.76 -5.60 -13.36
N ASN A 218 -14.55 -5.83 -14.65
CA ASN A 218 -14.82 -7.11 -15.32
C ASN A 218 -13.54 -7.95 -15.54
N ARG A 219 -12.39 -7.54 -15.01
CA ARG A 219 -11.18 -8.35 -15.15
C ARG A 219 -11.25 -9.57 -14.23
N THR A 220 -10.87 -10.72 -14.78
CA THR A 220 -10.82 -11.99 -14.04
C THR A 220 -9.73 -11.99 -12.96
N ASN A 221 -8.67 -11.20 -13.17
CA ASN A 221 -7.56 -11.05 -12.24
C ASN A 221 -7.22 -9.57 -11.99
N PRO A 222 -7.64 -8.97 -10.86
CA PRO A 222 -7.40 -7.57 -10.56
C PRO A 222 -5.93 -7.22 -10.27
N LEU A 223 -5.06 -8.19 -9.98
CA LEU A 223 -3.62 -7.95 -9.84
C LEU A 223 -2.98 -7.49 -11.14
N LEU A 224 -3.54 -7.87 -12.29
CA LEU A 224 -3.06 -7.44 -13.62
C LEU A 224 -3.33 -5.95 -13.91
N ASP A 225 -4.14 -5.30 -13.09
CA ASP A 225 -4.38 -3.85 -13.19
C ASP A 225 -3.11 -3.05 -12.94
N LEU A 226 -2.14 -3.61 -12.22
CA LEU A 226 -0.82 -3.02 -12.03
C LEU A 226 -0.15 -2.64 -13.34
N LEU A 227 -0.29 -3.47 -14.37
CA LEU A 227 0.33 -3.24 -15.68
C LEU A 227 -0.29 -2.03 -16.39
N ALA A 228 -1.61 -1.86 -16.30
CA ALA A 228 -2.29 -0.69 -16.86
C ALA A 228 -1.95 0.60 -16.09
N VAL A 229 -1.76 0.50 -14.76
CA VAL A 229 -1.28 1.61 -13.93
C VAL A 229 0.14 2.00 -14.35
N ALA A 230 1.02 1.01 -14.54
CA ALA A 230 2.39 1.21 -14.98
C ALA A 230 2.48 1.87 -16.36
N ASP A 231 1.67 1.40 -17.32
CA ASP A 231 1.62 1.97 -18.67
C ASP A 231 1.14 3.43 -18.64
N CYS A 232 0.10 3.72 -17.88
CA CYS A 232 -0.39 5.08 -17.68
C CYS A 232 0.66 5.99 -17.03
N LEU A 233 1.41 5.48 -16.04
CA LEU A 233 2.47 6.24 -15.40
C LEU A 233 3.65 6.49 -16.35
N ALA A 234 4.03 5.51 -17.18
CA ALA A 234 5.07 5.65 -18.19
C ALA A 234 4.72 6.75 -19.20
N GLU A 235 3.47 6.74 -19.71
CA GLU A 235 2.94 7.77 -20.59
C GLU A 235 2.99 9.15 -19.93
N LEU A 236 2.50 9.29 -18.70
CA LEU A 236 2.50 10.55 -17.96
C LEU A 236 3.89 11.11 -17.70
N LYS A 237 4.86 10.24 -17.47
CA LYS A 237 6.26 10.59 -17.21
C LYS A 237 7.09 10.76 -18.47
N GLN A 238 6.57 10.40 -19.63
CA GLN A 238 7.32 10.32 -20.89
C GLN A 238 8.59 9.45 -20.73
N LEU A 239 8.44 8.31 -20.05
CA LEU A 239 9.49 7.34 -19.78
C LEU A 239 9.17 6.00 -20.43
N GLU A 240 10.21 5.24 -20.74
CA GLU A 240 10.04 3.85 -21.13
C GLU A 240 9.49 3.01 -19.95
N ARG A 241 8.66 2.02 -20.25
CA ARG A 241 8.06 1.11 -19.25
C ARG A 241 9.12 0.47 -18.33
N ALA A 242 10.27 0.08 -18.90
CA ALA A 242 11.38 -0.48 -18.14
C ALA A 242 11.99 0.51 -17.13
N GLN A 243 12.01 1.80 -17.44
CA GLN A 243 12.47 2.83 -16.51
C GLN A 243 11.50 3.00 -15.33
N VAL A 244 10.19 2.95 -15.60
CA VAL A 244 9.16 2.99 -14.54
C VAL A 244 9.28 1.76 -13.65
N GLN A 245 9.40 0.56 -14.26
CA GLN A 245 9.58 -0.70 -13.51
C GLN A 245 10.80 -0.61 -12.58
N THR A 246 11.96 -0.29 -13.12
CA THR A 246 13.21 -0.20 -12.36
C THR A 246 13.11 0.85 -11.24
N GLY A 247 12.53 2.02 -11.55
CA GLY A 247 12.40 3.12 -10.59
C GLY A 247 11.46 2.77 -9.43
N THR A 248 10.25 2.31 -9.72
CA THR A 248 9.25 1.98 -8.69
C THR A 248 9.64 0.72 -7.90
N ARG A 249 10.27 -0.27 -8.55
CA ARG A 249 10.85 -1.43 -7.86
C ARG A 249 11.90 -1.00 -6.84
N ARG A 250 12.87 -0.16 -7.25
CA ARG A 250 13.91 0.36 -6.35
C ARG A 250 13.30 1.11 -5.16
N ASN A 251 12.27 1.92 -5.38
CA ASN A 251 11.59 2.64 -4.32
C ASN A 251 10.96 1.68 -3.31
N SER A 252 10.24 0.65 -3.79
CA SER A 252 9.64 -0.39 -2.93
C SER A 252 10.71 -1.16 -2.16
N GLN A 253 11.79 -1.58 -2.83
CA GLN A 253 12.92 -2.28 -2.19
C GLN A 253 13.56 -1.43 -1.09
N SER A 254 13.77 -0.14 -1.36
CA SER A 254 14.37 0.79 -0.41
C SER A 254 13.46 1.04 0.80
N LEU A 255 12.16 1.33 0.56
CA LEU A 255 11.22 1.64 1.62
C LEU A 255 11.01 0.46 2.56
N PHE A 256 10.81 -0.73 2.00
CA PHE A 256 10.46 -1.94 2.76
C PHE A 256 11.64 -2.85 3.06
N CYS A 257 12.87 -2.40 2.79
CA CYS A 257 14.11 -3.16 2.99
C CYS A 257 14.07 -4.57 2.38
N LEU A 258 13.51 -4.70 1.15
CA LEU A 258 13.37 -6.00 0.49
C LEU A 258 14.69 -6.45 -0.12
N ALA A 259 15.19 -7.61 0.31
CA ALA A 259 16.39 -8.24 -0.25
C ALA A 259 16.05 -9.02 -1.54
N LEU A 260 15.60 -8.31 -2.58
CA LEU A 260 15.29 -8.90 -3.89
C LEU A 260 16.46 -8.64 -4.84
N SER A 261 16.95 -9.69 -5.46
CA SER A 261 18.01 -9.66 -6.49
C SER A 261 17.52 -9.09 -7.82
#